data_112110e1d9508b1885449cd836ddf86c
#
_entry.id   112110e1d9508b1885449cd836ddf86c
#
_cell.length_a   1.000
_cell.length_b   1.000
_cell.length_c   1.000
_cell.angle_alpha   90.00
_cell.angle_beta   90.00
_cell.angle_gamma   90.00
#
_symmetry.space_group_name_H-M   'P 1'
#
loop_
_entity.id
_entity.type
_entity.pdbx_description
1 polymer ?
#
loop_
_entity_poly.entity_id
_entity_poly.type
_entity_poly.pdbx_seq_one_letter_code
_entity_poly.pdbx_strand_id
1 'polypeptide(L)'
;MKGHVFRDTGMTVYIHYGAEAFDPELFSPIRNGTWNTKPREGTGLWASRENDLFGWSAWCRENRYSVQSLKQFFRFTVSADSDILILEDPEQLETIPKTKPWKPKDLSWMETVEPGKIPSEEQLMQLYSPNPCYIDFEELVRNGIDAVELTNCGAFRDSLDIWDCNCILVMNPEIIVPE
;
A
#
# COMPACT_ATOMS: atom_id res chain seq x y z
N MET A 1 -3.26 18.93 10.59
CA MET A 1 -2.41 18.00 11.34
C MET A 1 -1.42 17.40 10.35
N LYS A 2 -0.12 17.53 10.59
CA LYS A 2 0.91 16.99 9.69
C LYS A 2 0.97 15.47 9.94
N GLY A 3 0.46 14.66 9.00
CA GLY A 3 0.79 13.24 8.96
C GLY A 3 2.32 13.11 8.94
N HIS A 4 2.87 12.08 9.57
CA HIS A 4 4.29 11.84 9.53
C HIS A 4 4.69 11.50 8.09
N VAL A 5 5.11 12.53 7.35
CA VAL A 5 5.82 12.38 6.10
C VAL A 5 7.27 12.09 6.48
N PHE A 6 7.69 10.85 6.36
CA PHE A 6 9.11 10.53 6.49
C PHE A 6 9.80 10.86 5.17
N ARG A 7 10.87 11.64 5.24
CA ARG A 7 11.78 11.78 4.10
C ARG A 7 12.65 10.54 4.06
N ASP A 8 12.55 9.78 2.97
CA ASP A 8 13.50 8.71 2.70
C ASP A 8 14.91 9.32 2.57
N THR A 9 15.90 8.71 3.21
CA THR A 9 17.30 9.21 3.20
C THR A 9 18.04 8.85 1.92
N GLY A 10 17.35 8.39 0.87
CA GLY A 10 17.94 8.08 -0.45
C GLY A 10 18.76 6.78 -0.50
N MET A 11 18.61 5.91 0.51
CA MET A 11 19.34 4.64 0.60
C MET A 11 18.46 3.41 0.32
N THR A 12 17.12 3.58 0.21
CA THR A 12 16.21 2.46 -0.05
C THR A 12 16.11 2.21 -1.54
N VAL A 13 16.52 1.01 -1.95
CA VAL A 13 16.38 0.54 -3.33
C VAL A 13 15.05 -0.18 -3.49
N TYR A 14 14.31 0.18 -4.52
CA TYR A 14 13.06 -0.45 -4.92
C TYR A 14 13.24 -1.23 -6.21
N ILE A 15 12.45 -2.29 -6.38
CA ILE A 15 12.41 -3.11 -7.59
C ILE A 15 10.99 -3.09 -8.16
N HIS A 16 10.89 -2.64 -9.40
CA HIS A 16 9.70 -2.84 -10.23
C HIS A 16 9.89 -4.09 -11.10
N TYR A 17 8.88 -4.97 -11.13
CA TYR A 17 8.88 -6.18 -11.95
C TYR A 17 7.94 -6.04 -13.14
N GLY A 18 8.35 -6.57 -14.29
CA GLY A 18 7.58 -6.57 -15.53
C GLY A 18 8.16 -5.67 -16.63
N ALA A 19 9.22 -4.89 -16.31
CA ALA A 19 9.95 -4.08 -17.27
C ALA A 19 11.45 -4.11 -16.95
N GLU A 20 12.32 -3.87 -17.95
CA GLU A 20 13.79 -3.85 -17.78
C GLU A 20 14.33 -2.44 -17.50
N ALA A 21 13.53 -1.42 -17.75
CA ALA A 21 13.88 -0.03 -17.50
C ALA A 21 12.62 0.80 -17.21
N PHE A 22 12.79 1.92 -16.53
CA PHE A 22 11.74 2.92 -16.37
C PHE A 22 11.62 3.75 -17.65
N ASP A 23 10.41 3.81 -18.20
CA ASP A 23 10.06 4.68 -19.32
C ASP A 23 8.99 5.68 -18.86
N PRO A 24 9.34 6.96 -18.69
CA PRO A 24 8.40 7.98 -18.22
C PRO A 24 7.26 8.23 -19.22
N GLU A 25 7.41 7.92 -20.50
CA GLU A 25 6.35 8.07 -21.52
C GLU A 25 5.24 7.02 -21.33
N LEU A 26 5.55 5.89 -20.71
CA LEU A 26 4.58 4.84 -20.40
C LEU A 26 3.92 5.03 -19.03
N PHE A 27 4.38 5.98 -18.23
CA PHE A 27 3.78 6.25 -16.92
C PHE A 27 2.40 6.86 -17.06
N SER A 28 1.39 6.18 -16.50
CA SER A 28 0.02 6.70 -16.42
C SER A 28 -0.22 7.39 -15.08
N PRO A 29 -0.67 8.66 -15.07
CA PRO A 29 -1.00 9.37 -13.84
C PRO A 29 -2.01 8.62 -12.99
N ILE A 30 -1.85 8.71 -11.67
CA ILE A 30 -2.70 8.00 -10.72
C ILE A 30 -4.18 8.36 -10.90
N ARG A 31 -5.04 7.36 -10.76
CA ARG A 31 -6.50 7.49 -10.75
C ARG A 31 -7.09 6.63 -9.66
N ASN A 32 -8.12 7.11 -9.00
CA ASN A 32 -8.84 6.34 -8.00
C ASN A 32 -9.50 5.11 -8.61
N GLY A 33 -9.43 3.98 -7.89
CA GLY A 33 -10.19 2.79 -8.20
C GLY A 33 -11.66 2.97 -7.84
N THR A 34 -12.54 2.20 -8.48
CA THR A 34 -13.98 2.26 -8.22
C THR A 34 -14.52 1.04 -7.50
N TRP A 35 -13.82 -0.10 -7.64
CA TRP A 35 -14.32 -1.41 -7.21
C TRP A 35 -13.57 -2.02 -6.03
N ASN A 36 -12.36 -1.57 -5.78
CA ASN A 36 -11.46 -2.14 -4.78
C ASN A 36 -10.62 -1.05 -4.10
N THR A 37 -9.76 -1.43 -3.17
CA THR A 37 -8.92 -0.52 -2.39
C THR A 37 -7.65 -0.06 -3.12
N LYS A 38 -7.36 -0.60 -4.31
CA LYS A 38 -6.25 -0.17 -5.17
C LYS A 38 -6.64 1.02 -6.05
N PRO A 39 -5.68 1.79 -6.56
CA PRO A 39 -5.92 2.74 -7.63
C PRO A 39 -6.39 2.00 -8.90
N ARG A 40 -6.84 2.75 -9.90
CA ARG A 40 -7.24 2.21 -11.18
C ARG A 40 -6.08 1.44 -11.80
N GLU A 41 -6.37 0.26 -12.33
CA GLU A 41 -5.37 -0.58 -12.99
C GLU A 41 -4.61 0.18 -14.10
N GLY A 42 -3.29 -0.04 -14.18
CA GLY A 42 -2.41 0.63 -15.13
C GLY A 42 -2.08 2.08 -14.79
N THR A 43 -2.42 2.57 -13.59
CA THR A 43 -2.02 3.91 -13.15
C THR A 43 -1.06 3.87 -11.98
N GLY A 44 -0.12 4.82 -11.92
CA GLY A 44 1.00 4.80 -11.00
C GLY A 44 2.00 3.67 -11.30
N LEU A 45 3.04 3.55 -10.52
CA LEU A 45 4.04 2.49 -10.65
C LEU A 45 4.18 1.76 -9.32
N TRP A 46 3.99 0.44 -9.35
CA TRP A 46 4.15 -0.44 -8.21
C TRP A 46 5.55 -1.01 -8.11
N ALA A 47 6.14 -1.00 -6.92
CA ALA A 47 7.42 -1.63 -6.65
C ALA A 47 7.45 -2.17 -5.21
N SER A 48 8.49 -2.94 -4.88
CA SER A 48 8.78 -3.38 -3.51
C SER A 48 10.21 -3.02 -3.15
N ARG A 49 10.50 -2.84 -1.87
CA ARG A 49 11.90 -2.72 -1.41
C ARG A 49 12.71 -3.94 -1.85
N GLU A 50 13.94 -3.72 -2.25
CA GLU A 50 14.86 -4.82 -2.53
C GLU A 50 15.05 -5.68 -1.28
N ASN A 51 15.02 -6.99 -1.44
CA ASN A 51 15.17 -7.98 -0.36
C ASN A 51 14.08 -7.97 0.73
N ASP A 52 12.93 -7.32 0.51
CA ASP A 52 11.81 -7.41 1.43
C ASP A 52 11.20 -8.82 1.41
N LEU A 53 11.21 -9.49 2.58
CA LEU A 53 10.68 -10.84 2.75
C LEU A 53 9.15 -10.90 2.58
N PHE A 54 8.48 -9.77 2.65
CA PHE A 54 7.03 -9.61 2.44
C PHE A 54 6.71 -8.81 1.17
N GLY A 55 7.72 -8.53 0.34
CA GLY A 55 7.56 -7.81 -0.93
C GLY A 55 7.02 -8.70 -2.05
N TRP A 56 6.76 -8.07 -3.22
CA TRP A 56 6.11 -8.71 -4.36
C TRP A 56 6.79 -10.01 -4.83
N SER A 57 8.12 -10.04 -4.90
CA SER A 57 8.83 -11.24 -5.38
C SER A 57 8.70 -12.43 -4.42
N ALA A 58 8.67 -12.17 -3.11
CA ALA A 58 8.45 -13.21 -2.11
C ALA A 58 7.02 -13.74 -2.18
N TRP A 59 6.04 -12.82 -2.24
CA TRP A 59 4.63 -13.18 -2.40
C TRP A 59 4.36 -13.99 -3.67
N CYS A 60 4.92 -13.58 -4.82
CA CYS A 60 4.77 -14.31 -6.08
C CYS A 60 5.30 -15.74 -6.00
N ARG A 61 6.46 -15.95 -5.35
CA ARG A 61 7.05 -17.29 -5.20
C ARG A 61 6.22 -18.16 -4.27
N GLU A 62 5.78 -17.62 -3.15
CA GLU A 62 4.95 -18.33 -2.17
C GLU A 62 3.61 -18.76 -2.78
N ASN A 63 2.95 -17.87 -3.50
CA ASN A 63 1.64 -18.11 -4.12
C ASN A 63 1.71 -18.74 -5.52
N ARG A 64 2.91 -18.97 -6.06
CA ARG A 64 3.15 -19.48 -7.43
C ARG A 64 2.46 -18.61 -8.50
N TYR A 65 2.40 -17.31 -8.24
CA TYR A 65 1.76 -16.35 -9.11
C TYR A 65 2.79 -15.60 -9.95
N SER A 66 2.57 -15.54 -11.26
CA SER A 66 3.36 -14.71 -12.21
C SER A 66 4.89 -14.77 -12.03
N VAL A 67 5.45 -15.90 -11.59
CA VAL A 67 6.89 -16.07 -11.27
C VAL A 67 7.78 -15.72 -12.47
N GLN A 68 7.28 -15.89 -13.70
CA GLN A 68 8.02 -15.56 -14.93
C GLN A 68 8.25 -14.06 -15.10
N SER A 69 7.32 -13.21 -14.64
CA SER A 69 7.47 -11.75 -14.70
C SER A 69 8.60 -11.23 -13.82
N LEU A 70 9.02 -12.00 -12.81
CA LEU A 70 10.15 -11.63 -11.95
C LEU A 70 11.50 -11.63 -12.64
N LYS A 71 11.58 -12.12 -13.89
CA LYS A 71 12.83 -12.13 -14.68
C LYS A 71 13.15 -10.78 -15.33
N GLN A 72 12.14 -9.96 -15.54
CA GLN A 72 12.26 -8.60 -16.06
C GLN A 72 12.01 -7.64 -14.91
N PHE A 73 12.96 -6.80 -14.62
CA PHE A 73 12.87 -5.82 -13.54
C PHE A 73 13.86 -4.69 -13.74
N PHE A 74 13.58 -3.56 -13.13
CA PHE A 74 14.56 -2.50 -12.93
C PHE A 74 14.59 -2.06 -11.46
N ARG A 75 15.72 -1.47 -11.09
CA ARG A 75 15.96 -0.90 -9.77
C ARG A 75 15.90 0.62 -9.85
N PHE A 76 15.45 1.20 -8.76
CA PHE A 76 15.47 2.65 -8.59
C PHE A 76 15.51 3.02 -7.11
N THR A 77 15.98 4.22 -6.85
CA THR A 77 15.77 4.90 -5.58
C THR A 77 14.78 6.04 -5.77
N VAL A 78 14.31 6.64 -4.69
CA VAL A 78 13.46 7.82 -4.76
C VAL A 78 14.26 9.07 -4.40
N SER A 79 13.91 10.19 -4.99
CA SER A 79 14.55 11.48 -4.69
C SER A 79 14.44 11.80 -3.20
N ALA A 80 15.50 12.36 -2.61
CA ALA A 80 15.56 12.73 -1.20
C ALA A 80 14.53 13.80 -0.78
N ASP A 81 13.99 14.54 -1.75
CA ASP A 81 12.97 15.57 -1.51
C ASP A 81 11.54 15.05 -1.71
N SER A 82 11.36 13.75 -1.92
CA SER A 82 10.04 13.12 -2.12
C SER A 82 9.22 13.11 -0.84
N ASP A 83 7.94 13.43 -0.97
CA ASP A 83 6.97 13.28 0.11
C ASP A 83 6.26 11.93 0.01
N ILE A 84 6.72 10.97 0.83
CA ILE A 84 6.20 9.59 0.87
C ILE A 84 5.31 9.40 2.09
N LEU A 85 4.06 8.97 1.85
CA LEU A 85 3.16 8.53 2.91
C LEU A 85 3.46 7.06 3.23
N ILE A 86 4.08 6.80 4.39
CA ILE A 86 4.37 5.45 4.85
C ILE A 86 3.22 4.94 5.74
N LEU A 87 2.64 3.81 5.36
CA LEU A 87 1.58 3.12 6.07
C LEU A 87 2.16 1.90 6.81
N GLU A 88 2.21 1.99 8.14
CA GLU A 88 2.72 0.96 9.06
C GLU A 88 1.63 0.43 9.97
N ASP A 89 0.61 1.28 10.26
CA ASP A 89 -0.48 1.01 11.18
C ASP A 89 -1.82 1.41 10.54
N PRO A 90 -2.86 0.55 10.58
CA PRO A 90 -4.20 0.85 10.06
C PRO A 90 -4.85 2.11 10.64
N GLU A 91 -4.50 2.54 11.85
CA GLU A 91 -5.00 3.79 12.43
C GLU A 91 -4.63 5.02 11.59
N GLN A 92 -3.50 4.98 10.87
CA GLN A 92 -3.09 6.06 9.96
C GLN A 92 -4.12 6.31 8.85
N LEU A 93 -4.90 5.29 8.48
CA LEU A 93 -5.99 5.46 7.51
C LEU A 93 -7.07 6.43 7.98
N GLU A 94 -7.23 6.70 9.26
CA GLU A 94 -8.23 7.65 9.75
C GLU A 94 -8.00 9.07 9.23
N THR A 95 -6.74 9.46 9.09
CA THR A 95 -6.33 10.83 8.81
C THR A 95 -6.11 11.14 7.33
N ILE A 96 -6.03 10.11 6.47
CA ILE A 96 -5.80 10.29 5.05
C ILE A 96 -7.10 10.51 4.27
N PRO A 97 -7.05 11.17 3.09
CA PRO A 97 -8.20 11.34 2.21
C PRO A 97 -8.80 10.02 1.74
N LYS A 98 -10.12 9.94 1.70
CA LYS A 98 -10.88 8.75 1.28
C LYS A 98 -12.01 9.11 0.34
N THR A 99 -12.25 8.29 -0.67
CA THR A 99 -13.36 8.47 -1.61
C THR A 99 -14.71 8.03 -1.05
N LYS A 100 -14.71 7.24 0.05
CA LYS A 100 -15.91 6.79 0.76
C LYS A 100 -15.71 6.94 2.27
N PRO A 101 -16.76 7.21 3.06
CA PRO A 101 -16.67 7.21 4.52
C PRO A 101 -16.10 5.89 5.04
N TRP A 102 -15.14 5.97 5.95
CA TRP A 102 -14.52 4.82 6.58
C TRP A 102 -14.17 5.14 8.03
N LYS A 103 -14.27 4.13 8.88
CA LYS A 103 -13.78 4.15 10.27
C LYS A 103 -13.17 2.81 10.60
N PRO A 104 -12.17 2.74 11.48
CA PRO A 104 -11.66 1.48 11.98
C PRO A 104 -12.77 0.69 12.68
N LYS A 105 -12.64 -0.63 12.72
CA LYS A 105 -13.52 -1.49 13.50
C LYS A 105 -13.30 -1.21 14.98
N ASP A 106 -14.40 -1.07 15.73
CA ASP A 106 -14.32 -1.06 17.18
C ASP A 106 -14.22 -2.50 17.69
N LEU A 107 -13.02 -2.94 17.99
CA LEU A 107 -12.73 -4.26 18.55
C LEU A 107 -12.40 -4.20 20.04
N SER A 108 -12.70 -3.10 20.73
CA SER A 108 -12.45 -2.91 22.18
C SER A 108 -13.09 -3.99 23.05
N TRP A 109 -14.18 -4.60 22.57
CA TRP A 109 -14.83 -5.72 23.24
C TRP A 109 -13.92 -6.96 23.38
N MET A 110 -12.90 -7.13 22.53
CA MET A 110 -11.96 -8.26 22.62
C MET A 110 -11.18 -8.26 23.94
N GLU A 111 -10.90 -7.08 24.48
CA GLU A 111 -10.19 -6.92 25.76
C GLU A 111 -11.07 -7.33 26.96
N THR A 112 -12.38 -7.33 26.77
CA THR A 112 -13.37 -7.64 27.84
C THR A 112 -13.92 -9.06 27.79
N VAL A 113 -13.58 -9.84 26.76
CA VAL A 113 -14.01 -11.25 26.65
C VAL A 113 -13.25 -12.10 27.65
N GLU A 114 -13.97 -12.72 28.58
CA GLU A 114 -13.38 -13.65 29.55
C GLU A 114 -12.77 -14.87 28.82
N PRO A 115 -11.58 -15.34 29.26
CA PRO A 115 -10.98 -16.53 28.69
C PRO A 115 -11.94 -17.73 28.68
N GLY A 116 -12.14 -18.33 27.50
CA GLY A 116 -13.02 -19.48 27.31
C GLY A 116 -14.49 -19.14 26.99
N LYS A 117 -14.88 -17.89 26.98
CA LYS A 117 -16.19 -17.48 26.43
C LYS A 117 -16.15 -17.36 24.92
N ILE A 118 -17.16 -17.87 24.26
CA ILE A 118 -17.38 -17.69 22.82
C ILE A 118 -17.98 -16.31 22.61
N PRO A 119 -17.39 -15.46 21.74
CA PRO A 119 -17.98 -14.16 21.38
C PRO A 119 -19.39 -14.32 20.83
N SER A 120 -20.23 -13.28 20.98
CA SER A 120 -21.56 -13.28 20.40
C SER A 120 -21.49 -13.32 18.86
N GLU A 121 -22.60 -13.70 18.22
CA GLU A 121 -22.70 -13.70 16.75
C GLU A 121 -22.43 -12.30 16.17
N GLU A 122 -22.92 -11.24 16.82
CA GLU A 122 -22.67 -9.86 16.43
C GLU A 122 -21.17 -9.49 16.51
N GLN A 123 -20.50 -9.89 17.59
CA GLN A 123 -19.07 -9.71 17.76
C GLN A 123 -18.25 -10.47 16.69
N LEU A 124 -18.64 -11.70 16.38
CA LEU A 124 -18.02 -12.48 15.32
C LEU A 124 -18.25 -11.86 13.95
N MET A 125 -19.47 -11.39 13.67
CA MET A 125 -19.77 -10.67 12.43
C MET A 125 -18.92 -9.40 12.31
N GLN A 126 -18.77 -8.62 13.36
CA GLN A 126 -17.92 -7.43 13.39
C GLN A 126 -16.46 -7.77 13.11
N LEU A 127 -15.95 -8.87 13.69
CA LEU A 127 -14.57 -9.33 13.50
C LEU A 127 -14.30 -9.75 12.05
N TYR A 128 -15.20 -10.52 11.45
CA TYR A 128 -14.99 -11.15 10.15
C TYR A 128 -15.54 -10.37 8.95
N SER A 129 -16.37 -9.34 9.16
CA SER A 129 -16.88 -8.51 8.07
C SER A 129 -15.74 -7.70 7.43
N PRO A 130 -15.63 -7.65 6.10
CA PRO A 130 -14.69 -6.76 5.43
C PRO A 130 -14.94 -5.28 5.83
N ASN A 131 -13.86 -4.52 5.96
CA ASN A 131 -13.92 -3.08 6.23
C ASN A 131 -12.99 -2.30 5.29
N PRO A 132 -13.23 -2.36 3.96
CA PRO A 132 -12.33 -1.79 2.98
C PRO A 132 -12.24 -0.26 3.09
N CYS A 133 -11.02 0.25 3.12
CA CYS A 133 -10.70 1.68 3.08
C CYS A 133 -10.35 2.09 1.65
N TYR A 134 -11.12 2.99 1.08
CA TYR A 134 -10.91 3.50 -0.29
C TYR A 134 -10.12 4.81 -0.23
N ILE A 135 -8.80 4.71 -0.33
CA ILE A 135 -7.90 5.86 -0.34
C ILE A 135 -8.21 6.76 -1.55
N ASP A 136 -8.25 8.07 -1.35
CA ASP A 136 -8.31 9.06 -2.43
C ASP A 136 -6.89 9.43 -2.88
N PHE A 137 -6.35 8.63 -3.80
CA PHE A 137 -5.01 8.82 -4.34
C PHE A 137 -4.88 10.13 -5.13
N GLU A 138 -5.94 10.54 -5.84
CA GLU A 138 -5.94 11.81 -6.59
C GLU A 138 -5.87 13.00 -5.63
N GLU A 139 -6.51 12.93 -4.46
CA GLU A 139 -6.42 13.95 -3.42
C GLU A 139 -5.04 13.94 -2.75
N LEU A 140 -4.44 12.76 -2.51
CA LEU A 140 -3.07 12.67 -1.99
C LEU A 140 -2.09 13.40 -2.92
N VAL A 141 -2.17 13.19 -4.23
CA VAL A 141 -1.33 13.89 -5.22
C VAL A 141 -1.58 15.41 -5.18
N ARG A 142 -2.84 15.85 -5.10
CA ARG A 142 -3.16 17.28 -4.97
C ARG A 142 -2.56 17.89 -3.69
N ASN A 143 -2.40 17.10 -2.65
CA ASN A 143 -1.78 17.50 -1.38
C ASN A 143 -0.24 17.38 -1.38
N GLY A 144 0.36 17.05 -2.53
CA GLY A 144 1.82 16.99 -2.69
C GLY A 144 2.45 15.67 -2.24
N ILE A 145 1.67 14.60 -2.09
CA ILE A 145 2.21 13.27 -1.78
C ILE A 145 2.65 12.60 -3.10
N ASP A 146 3.91 12.21 -3.17
CA ASP A 146 4.53 11.63 -4.36
C ASP A 146 4.37 10.11 -4.44
N ALA A 147 4.29 9.44 -3.29
CA ALA A 147 4.12 7.99 -3.21
C ALA A 147 3.41 7.57 -1.92
N VAL A 148 2.80 6.38 -1.96
CA VAL A 148 2.28 5.67 -0.77
C VAL A 148 3.06 4.38 -0.62
N GLU A 149 3.66 4.15 0.54
CA GLU A 149 4.38 2.93 0.84
C GLU A 149 3.69 2.16 1.96
N LEU A 150 3.41 0.88 1.73
CA LEU A 150 2.89 -0.06 2.70
C LEU A 150 4.02 -0.97 3.17
N THR A 151 4.40 -0.88 4.46
CA THR A 151 5.52 -1.64 5.03
C THR A 151 5.09 -2.78 5.94
N ASN A 152 3.78 -2.89 6.23
CA ASN A 152 3.21 -3.91 7.09
C ASN A 152 1.85 -4.41 6.54
N CYS A 153 1.87 -4.99 5.32
CA CYS A 153 0.65 -5.42 4.62
C CYS A 153 -0.25 -6.33 5.45
N GLY A 154 0.34 -7.14 6.35
CA GLY A 154 -0.41 -8.05 7.21
C GLY A 154 -1.40 -7.34 8.15
N ALA A 155 -1.05 -6.15 8.65
CA ALA A 155 -1.92 -5.36 9.51
C ALA A 155 -3.11 -4.73 8.75
N PHE A 156 -2.98 -4.53 7.43
CA PHE A 156 -3.97 -3.86 6.60
C PHE A 156 -4.94 -4.79 5.86
N ARG A 157 -4.90 -6.11 6.11
CA ARG A 157 -5.72 -7.09 5.38
C ARG A 157 -7.21 -6.77 5.33
N ASP A 158 -7.76 -6.21 6.39
CA ASP A 158 -9.18 -5.83 6.45
C ASP A 158 -9.49 -4.54 5.69
N SER A 159 -8.52 -3.63 5.65
CA SER A 159 -8.72 -2.26 5.15
C SER A 159 -8.20 -2.08 3.73
N LEU A 160 -7.11 -2.76 3.40
CA LEU A 160 -6.48 -2.75 2.07
C LEU A 160 -6.39 -4.19 1.56
N ASP A 161 -7.51 -4.86 1.47
CA ASP A 161 -7.71 -6.31 1.27
C ASP A 161 -7.00 -6.90 0.05
N ILE A 162 -6.69 -6.08 -0.95
CA ILE A 162 -6.01 -6.51 -2.17
C ILE A 162 -4.59 -5.95 -2.32
N TRP A 163 -4.05 -5.34 -1.25
CA TRP A 163 -2.63 -5.00 -1.18
C TRP A 163 -1.87 -6.20 -0.61
N ASP A 164 -1.55 -7.15 -1.49
CA ASP A 164 -1.12 -8.51 -1.14
C ASP A 164 0.24 -8.60 -0.47
N CYS A 165 1.07 -7.55 -0.55
CA CYS A 165 2.44 -7.52 -0.06
C CYS A 165 2.86 -6.11 0.35
N ASN A 166 4.01 -6.00 1.02
CA ASN A 166 4.69 -4.73 1.21
C ASN A 166 5.09 -4.15 -0.15
N CYS A 167 4.75 -2.90 -0.39
CA CYS A 167 4.98 -2.26 -1.67
C CYS A 167 4.95 -0.74 -1.57
N ILE A 168 5.55 -0.09 -2.55
CA ILE A 168 5.40 1.33 -2.82
C ILE A 168 4.58 1.53 -4.09
N LEU A 169 3.62 2.44 -4.04
CA LEU A 169 2.90 2.98 -5.19
C LEU A 169 3.45 4.38 -5.48
N VAL A 170 4.27 4.50 -6.50
CA VAL A 170 4.75 5.80 -6.98
C VAL A 170 3.66 6.48 -7.79
N MET A 171 3.30 7.69 -7.40
CA MET A 171 2.24 8.50 -8.03
C MET A 171 2.81 9.67 -8.84
N ASN A 172 4.02 10.13 -8.47
CA ASN A 172 4.79 11.14 -9.20
C ASN A 172 6.04 10.50 -9.81
N PRO A 173 6.14 10.37 -11.15
CA PRO A 173 7.28 9.72 -11.80
C PRO A 173 8.59 10.50 -11.65
N GLU A 174 8.55 11.79 -11.34
CA GLU A 174 9.75 12.64 -11.21
C GLU A 174 10.63 12.26 -10.02
N ILE A 175 10.07 11.53 -9.04
CA ILE A 175 10.85 11.07 -7.88
C ILE A 175 11.70 9.82 -8.18
N ILE A 176 11.48 9.15 -9.32
CA ILE A 176 12.18 7.92 -9.68
C ILE A 176 13.59 8.25 -10.15
N VAL A 177 14.59 7.70 -9.45
CA VAL A 177 16.01 7.80 -9.81
C VAL A 177 16.49 6.40 -10.18
N PRO A 178 16.53 6.02 -11.49
CA PRO A 178 16.98 4.70 -11.93
C PRO A 178 18.44 4.43 -11.53
N GLU A 179 18.74 3.15 -11.19
CA GLU A 179 20.10 2.66 -10.96
C GLU A 179 20.71 2.08 -12.23
#